data_ecbb9cd340b4aff967ecf83788822387
#
_entry.id   ecbb9cd340b4aff967ecf83788822387
#
_cell.length_a   1.000
_cell.length_b   1.000
_cell.length_c   1.000
_cell.angle_alpha   90.00
_cell.angle_beta   90.00
_cell.angle_gamma   90.00
#
_symmetry.space_group_name_H-M   'P 1'
#
loop_
_entity.id
_entity.type
_entity.pdbx_description
1 polymer ?
#
loop_
_entity_poly.entity_id
_entity_poly.type
_entity_poly.pdbx_seq_one_letter_code
_entity_poly.pdbx_strand_id
1 'polypeptide(L)'
;MKHSTRSLRICKELHGTAYPDNLIDTSSKRETAVLHRKCENTEQFRNSKNKKKDKYMNLIQHICCRAYQGVFRAALPFLPYREPEILHRCEELPDTLKQHKIKKILIVTDPGIVACGLMTKITSVLAKEKISYSVYDQTSANPTVRNVEEALALYQKEHCKALLAIGGGSAMDCAKALGARIACPKKTLGQLKGTLHVLHRIPLLIAVPTTAGTGSENTLAAVITDSEKKHKYVLNDFVLIPRYAILDAELTYSLPPHLTATTGMDALTHAVEAYIGRST
;
A
#
# COMPACT_ATOMS: atom_id res chain seq x y z
N MET A 1 -7.56 -25.93 16.47
CA MET A 1 -6.35 -26.78 16.46
C MET A 1 -6.18 -27.69 15.23
N LYS A 2 -6.94 -27.54 14.15
CA LYS A 2 -6.82 -28.40 12.94
C LYS A 2 -6.27 -27.71 11.69
N HIS A 3 -5.92 -26.41 11.75
CA HIS A 3 -5.39 -25.67 10.59
C HIS A 3 -3.86 -25.54 10.53
N SER A 4 -3.14 -25.75 11.64
CA SER A 4 -1.67 -25.66 11.69
C SER A 4 -0.97 -26.86 11.04
N THR A 5 -1.61 -28.04 11.01
CA THR A 5 -1.01 -29.26 10.46
C THR A 5 -1.07 -29.36 8.93
N ARG A 6 -1.92 -28.57 8.28
CA ARG A 6 -2.05 -28.58 6.80
C ARG A 6 -0.95 -27.79 6.12
N SER A 7 -0.53 -26.66 6.68
CA SER A 7 0.56 -25.84 6.14
C SER A 7 1.93 -26.54 6.20
N LEU A 8 2.15 -27.34 7.28
CA LEU A 8 3.38 -28.15 7.41
C LEU A 8 3.42 -29.34 6.42
N ARG A 9 2.26 -29.85 6.00
CA ARG A 9 2.18 -30.93 5.02
C ARG A 9 2.52 -30.44 3.62
N ILE A 10 2.06 -29.26 3.24
CA ILE A 10 2.35 -28.65 1.94
C ILE A 10 3.86 -28.30 1.80
N CYS A 11 4.51 -27.85 2.88
CA CYS A 11 5.95 -27.61 2.87
C CYS A 11 6.79 -28.90 2.74
N LYS A 12 6.32 -30.04 3.25
CA LYS A 12 6.98 -31.33 3.07
C LYS A 12 6.77 -31.94 1.69
N GLU A 13 5.66 -31.70 1.04
CA GLU A 13 5.37 -32.21 -0.31
C GLU A 13 6.09 -31.44 -1.42
N LEU A 14 6.45 -30.16 -1.19
CA LEU A 14 7.19 -29.35 -2.16
C LEU A 14 8.71 -29.58 -2.16
N HIS A 15 9.27 -30.27 -1.17
CA HIS A 15 10.69 -30.63 -1.11
C HIS A 15 11.00 -32.11 -1.42
N GLY A 16 10.04 -32.83 -1.99
CA GLY A 16 10.12 -34.26 -2.32
C GLY A 16 10.73 -34.61 -3.67
N THR A 17 11.61 -33.79 -4.26
CA THR A 17 12.42 -34.18 -5.41
C THR A 17 13.82 -34.55 -4.96
N ALA A 18 14.13 -35.83 -5.04
CA ALA A 18 15.40 -36.43 -4.71
C ALA A 18 16.56 -35.81 -5.51
N TYR A 19 17.48 -35.15 -4.80
CA TYR A 19 18.82 -34.91 -5.32
C TYR A 19 19.74 -36.09 -4.98
N PRO A 20 20.66 -36.50 -5.87
CA PRO A 20 21.54 -37.64 -5.63
C PRO A 20 22.50 -37.36 -4.46
N ASP A 21 22.64 -38.38 -3.60
CA ASP A 21 23.30 -38.33 -2.27
C ASP A 21 24.83 -38.15 -2.25
N ASN A 22 25.50 -37.81 -3.34
CA ASN A 22 26.95 -37.96 -3.43
C ASN A 22 27.79 -36.67 -3.36
N LEU A 23 27.26 -35.55 -2.93
CA LEU A 23 28.02 -34.26 -2.89
C LEU A 23 27.73 -33.38 -1.67
N ILE A 24 27.38 -33.92 -0.50
CA ILE A 24 27.20 -33.12 0.70
C ILE A 24 28.28 -33.43 1.71
N ASP A 25 29.24 -32.50 1.82
CA ASP A 25 30.31 -32.49 2.82
C ASP A 25 29.74 -32.58 4.25
N THR A 26 30.42 -33.33 5.12
CA THR A 26 30.02 -33.60 6.51
C THR A 26 29.94 -32.36 7.38
N SER A 27 30.59 -31.24 6.99
CA SER A 27 30.48 -29.94 7.64
C SER A 27 29.10 -29.30 7.48
N SER A 28 28.51 -29.41 6.28
CA SER A 28 27.18 -28.90 5.95
C SER A 28 26.06 -29.62 6.72
N LYS A 29 26.20 -30.92 7.00
CA LYS A 29 25.23 -31.69 7.81
C LYS A 29 25.24 -31.28 9.30
N ARG A 30 26.36 -30.83 9.83
CA ARG A 30 26.44 -30.32 11.22
C ARG A 30 25.82 -28.91 11.33
N GLU A 31 26.03 -28.05 10.36
CA GLU A 31 25.44 -26.71 10.36
C GLU A 31 23.92 -26.74 10.18
N THR A 32 23.41 -27.60 9.28
CA THR A 32 21.96 -27.80 9.14
C THR A 32 21.32 -28.40 10.38
N ALA A 33 21.96 -29.32 11.06
CA ALA A 33 21.47 -29.89 12.33
C ALA A 33 21.46 -28.83 13.47
N VAL A 34 22.45 -27.93 13.52
CA VAL A 34 22.49 -26.82 14.48
C VAL A 34 21.42 -25.77 14.19
N LEU A 35 21.18 -25.47 12.93
CA LEU A 35 20.10 -24.59 12.50
C LEU A 35 18.72 -25.18 12.80
N HIS A 36 18.54 -26.49 12.56
CA HIS A 36 17.28 -27.17 12.89
C HIS A 36 16.98 -27.15 14.40
N ARG A 37 17.98 -27.45 15.25
CA ARG A 37 17.84 -27.34 16.72
C ARG A 37 17.59 -25.91 17.20
N LYS A 38 18.20 -24.90 16.55
CA LYS A 38 17.91 -23.49 16.87
C LYS A 38 16.50 -23.09 16.48
N CYS A 39 15.97 -23.57 15.32
CA CYS A 39 14.59 -23.35 14.92
C CYS A 39 13.60 -24.04 15.89
N GLU A 40 13.83 -25.31 16.25
CA GLU A 40 12.97 -26.02 17.20
C GLU A 40 12.94 -25.36 18.60
N ASN A 41 14.09 -24.92 19.10
CA ASN A 41 14.16 -24.18 20.36
C ASN A 41 13.48 -22.80 20.28
N THR A 42 13.55 -22.11 19.15
CA THR A 42 12.86 -20.82 18.95
C THR A 42 11.35 -21.02 18.84
N GLU A 43 10.89 -22.07 18.18
CA GLU A 43 9.45 -22.43 18.11
C GLU A 43 8.91 -22.89 19.47
N GLN A 44 9.64 -23.69 20.24
CA GLN A 44 9.24 -24.07 21.61
C GLN A 44 9.17 -22.84 22.54
N PHE A 45 10.13 -21.89 22.42
CA PHE A 45 10.12 -20.66 23.20
C PHE A 45 8.98 -19.72 22.80
N ARG A 46 8.66 -19.67 21.50
CA ARG A 46 7.55 -18.90 20.93
C ARG A 46 6.19 -19.50 21.31
N ASN A 47 6.06 -20.84 21.25
CA ASN A 47 4.88 -21.57 21.66
C ASN A 47 4.62 -21.50 23.17
N SER A 48 5.65 -21.51 24.02
CA SER A 48 5.48 -21.36 25.47
C SER A 48 5.06 -19.94 25.87
N LYS A 49 5.58 -18.90 25.19
CA LYS A 49 5.12 -17.51 25.39
C LYS A 49 3.73 -17.25 24.84
N ASN A 50 3.38 -17.85 23.70
CA ASN A 50 2.04 -17.72 23.12
C ASN A 50 1.00 -18.49 23.94
N LYS A 51 1.29 -19.70 24.42
CA LYS A 51 0.36 -20.44 25.31
C LYS A 51 0.00 -19.69 26.59
N LYS A 52 0.89 -18.82 27.11
CA LYS A 52 0.57 -17.94 28.24
C LYS A 52 -0.21 -16.68 27.83
N LYS A 53 -0.05 -16.18 26.61
CA LYS A 53 -0.76 -15.00 26.10
C LYS A 53 -2.19 -15.32 25.63
N ASP A 54 -2.38 -16.49 24.99
CA ASP A 54 -3.69 -16.91 24.46
C ASP A 54 -4.69 -17.35 25.55
N LYS A 55 -4.22 -17.62 26.77
CA LYS A 55 -5.06 -18.10 27.87
C LYS A 55 -5.88 -17.01 28.57
N TYR A 56 -5.59 -15.73 28.29
CA TYR A 56 -6.27 -14.60 28.95
C TYR A 56 -6.62 -13.43 28.01
N MET A 57 -7.18 -13.72 26.85
CA MET A 57 -8.05 -12.71 26.27
C MET A 57 -9.34 -12.77 27.09
N ASN A 58 -9.41 -11.92 28.12
CA ASN A 58 -10.53 -11.86 29.04
C ASN A 58 -11.84 -11.76 28.24
N LEU A 59 -12.87 -12.48 28.67
CA LEU A 59 -14.24 -12.37 28.15
C LEU A 59 -14.64 -10.89 27.95
N ILE A 60 -14.19 -10.02 28.82
CA ILE A 60 -14.37 -8.56 28.72
C ILE A 60 -13.75 -7.98 27.45
N GLN A 61 -12.53 -8.40 27.08
CA GLN A 61 -11.89 -7.92 25.83
C GLN A 61 -12.65 -8.39 24.59
N HIS A 62 -13.15 -9.63 24.60
CA HIS A 62 -14.01 -10.12 23.53
C HIS A 62 -15.32 -9.33 23.43
N ILE A 63 -15.96 -9.05 24.55
CA ILE A 63 -17.19 -8.24 24.58
C ILE A 63 -16.90 -6.81 24.09
N CYS A 64 -15.83 -6.18 24.57
CA CYS A 64 -15.43 -4.84 24.13
C CYS A 64 -15.11 -4.79 22.63
N CYS A 65 -14.37 -5.77 22.09
CA CYS A 65 -14.11 -5.85 20.67
C CYS A 65 -15.40 -6.02 19.84
N ARG A 66 -16.32 -6.88 20.31
CA ARG A 66 -17.62 -7.10 19.66
C ARG A 66 -18.50 -5.85 19.70
N ALA A 67 -18.56 -5.18 20.85
CA ALA A 67 -19.28 -3.91 20.99
C ALA A 67 -18.70 -2.85 20.05
N TYR A 68 -17.37 -2.70 20.03
CA TYR A 68 -16.69 -1.78 19.10
C TYR A 68 -17.02 -2.09 17.63
N GLN A 69 -16.93 -3.36 17.21
CA GLN A 69 -17.29 -3.77 15.85
C GLN A 69 -18.77 -3.49 15.53
N GLY A 70 -19.67 -3.74 16.48
CA GLY A 70 -21.10 -3.43 16.32
C GLY A 70 -21.38 -1.93 16.16
N VAL A 71 -20.76 -1.10 17.01
CA VAL A 71 -20.85 0.36 16.90
C VAL A 71 -20.26 0.86 15.58
N PHE A 72 -19.10 0.35 15.19
CA PHE A 72 -18.46 0.73 13.92
C PHE A 72 -19.33 0.36 12.72
N ARG A 73 -19.90 -0.86 12.72
CA ARG A 73 -20.82 -1.31 11.65
C ARG A 73 -22.07 -0.44 11.55
N ALA A 74 -22.65 -0.06 12.69
CA ALA A 74 -23.79 0.84 12.73
C ALA A 74 -23.43 2.27 12.26
N ALA A 75 -22.19 2.71 12.45
CA ALA A 75 -21.70 4.02 12.05
C ALA A 75 -21.32 4.07 10.55
N LEU A 76 -21.01 2.94 9.89
CA LEU A 76 -20.56 2.88 8.50
C LEU A 76 -21.42 3.69 7.51
N PRO A 77 -22.77 3.63 7.55
CA PRO A 77 -23.61 4.40 6.64
C PRO A 77 -23.51 5.92 6.81
N PHE A 78 -23.04 6.38 7.96
CA PHE A 78 -22.93 7.81 8.32
C PHE A 78 -21.50 8.35 8.12
N LEU A 79 -20.53 7.47 7.82
CA LEU A 79 -19.15 7.90 7.57
C LEU A 79 -19.04 8.53 6.18
N PRO A 80 -18.17 9.55 6.00
CA PRO A 80 -18.02 10.27 4.73
C PRO A 80 -17.19 9.45 3.71
N TYR A 81 -17.50 8.16 3.58
CA TYR A 81 -16.90 7.31 2.58
C TYR A 81 -17.40 7.71 1.20
N ARG A 82 -16.50 7.78 0.24
CA ARG A 82 -16.82 7.97 -1.17
C ARG A 82 -15.93 7.07 -2.02
N GLU A 83 -16.47 6.56 -3.08
CA GLU A 83 -15.69 5.89 -4.11
C GLU A 83 -15.02 6.92 -5.03
N PRO A 84 -13.83 6.62 -5.56
CA PRO A 84 -13.25 7.39 -6.63
C PRO A 84 -14.14 7.35 -7.87
N GLU A 85 -14.21 8.46 -8.58
CA GLU A 85 -14.80 8.48 -9.91
C GLU A 85 -13.83 7.80 -10.89
N ILE A 86 -14.31 6.77 -11.60
CA ILE A 86 -13.48 5.96 -12.49
C ILE A 86 -13.41 6.61 -13.86
N LEU A 87 -12.17 6.82 -14.32
CA LEU A 87 -11.84 7.18 -15.69
C LEU A 87 -11.20 5.96 -16.36
N HIS A 88 -11.54 5.69 -17.60
CA HIS A 88 -11.10 4.47 -18.28
C HIS A 88 -9.86 4.67 -19.14
N ARG A 89 -9.50 5.91 -19.44
CA ARG A 89 -8.38 6.25 -20.31
C ARG A 89 -7.62 7.46 -19.79
N CYS A 90 -6.33 7.49 -20.07
CA CYS A 90 -5.48 8.64 -19.75
C CYS A 90 -5.90 9.92 -20.48
N GLU A 91 -6.55 9.79 -21.64
CA GLU A 91 -7.03 10.93 -22.46
C GLU A 91 -8.14 11.74 -21.79
N GLU A 92 -8.81 11.19 -20.76
CA GLU A 92 -9.85 11.90 -19.98
C GLU A 92 -9.27 12.84 -18.91
N LEU A 93 -7.97 12.67 -18.59
CA LEU A 93 -7.29 13.45 -17.56
C LEU A 93 -7.34 14.98 -17.79
N PRO A 94 -7.06 15.51 -18.99
CA PRO A 94 -7.08 16.96 -19.21
C PRO A 94 -8.44 17.59 -18.97
N ASP A 95 -9.51 16.94 -19.40
CA ASP A 95 -10.85 17.48 -19.22
C ASP A 95 -11.25 17.50 -17.76
N THR A 96 -10.89 16.44 -17.00
CA THR A 96 -11.03 16.41 -15.55
C THR A 96 -10.28 17.55 -14.87
N LEU A 97 -9.04 17.83 -15.27
CA LEU A 97 -8.25 18.93 -14.73
C LEU A 97 -8.83 20.30 -15.07
N LYS A 98 -9.34 20.48 -16.31
CA LYS A 98 -10.02 21.70 -16.73
C LYS A 98 -11.29 21.98 -15.95
N GLN A 99 -12.11 20.95 -15.70
CA GLN A 99 -13.32 21.06 -14.84
C GLN A 99 -12.99 21.62 -13.46
N HIS A 100 -11.84 21.21 -12.91
CA HIS A 100 -11.35 21.70 -11.62
C HIS A 100 -10.50 23.00 -11.72
N LYS A 101 -10.39 23.59 -12.92
CA LYS A 101 -9.57 24.79 -13.20
C LYS A 101 -8.09 24.62 -12.78
N ILE A 102 -7.57 23.40 -12.89
CA ILE A 102 -6.17 23.06 -12.57
C ILE A 102 -5.30 23.29 -13.81
N LYS A 103 -4.28 24.11 -13.66
CA LYS A 103 -3.32 24.42 -14.73
C LYS A 103 -1.95 23.77 -14.53
N LYS A 104 -1.61 23.40 -13.28
CA LYS A 104 -0.33 22.77 -12.96
C LYS A 104 -0.51 21.69 -11.89
N ILE A 105 0.07 20.53 -12.14
CA ILE A 105 0.00 19.36 -11.26
C ILE A 105 1.39 18.88 -10.86
N LEU A 106 1.49 18.20 -9.70
CA LEU A 106 2.66 17.39 -9.36
C LEU A 106 2.34 15.92 -9.65
N ILE A 107 3.17 15.31 -10.47
CA ILE A 107 3.17 13.87 -10.70
C ILE A 107 4.07 13.23 -9.66
N VAL A 108 3.54 12.27 -8.91
CA VAL A 108 4.27 11.46 -7.93
C VAL A 108 4.40 10.05 -8.49
N THR A 109 5.62 9.58 -8.65
CA THR A 109 5.92 8.29 -9.26
C THR A 109 7.22 7.70 -8.69
N ASP A 110 7.66 6.58 -9.20
CA ASP A 110 8.91 5.92 -8.84
C ASP A 110 9.85 5.79 -10.05
N PRO A 111 11.17 5.56 -9.81
CA PRO A 111 12.15 5.45 -10.90
C PRO A 111 11.85 4.33 -11.90
N GLY A 112 11.19 3.25 -11.45
CA GLY A 112 10.83 2.13 -12.31
C GLY A 112 9.79 2.51 -13.36
N ILE A 113 8.79 3.27 -12.99
CA ILE A 113 7.75 3.79 -13.91
C ILE A 113 8.35 4.72 -14.96
N VAL A 114 9.30 5.56 -14.55
CA VAL A 114 10.04 6.44 -15.47
C VAL A 114 10.87 5.60 -16.45
N ALA A 115 11.62 4.62 -15.95
CA ALA A 115 12.48 3.75 -16.76
C ALA A 115 11.69 2.90 -17.77
N CYS A 116 10.49 2.45 -17.41
CA CYS A 116 9.59 1.71 -18.30
C CYS A 116 8.87 2.58 -19.34
N GLY A 117 9.06 3.90 -19.32
CA GLY A 117 8.44 4.81 -20.27
C GLY A 117 6.92 5.01 -20.11
N LEU A 118 6.32 4.49 -19.06
CA LEU A 118 4.86 4.59 -18.79
C LEU A 118 4.38 6.03 -18.58
N MET A 119 5.30 6.92 -18.20
CA MET A 119 5.04 8.35 -18.10
C MET A 119 4.68 9.00 -19.43
N THR A 120 5.21 8.47 -20.55
CA THR A 120 5.10 9.12 -21.87
C THR A 120 3.65 9.28 -22.32
N LYS A 121 2.80 8.27 -22.07
CA LYS A 121 1.37 8.36 -22.41
C LYS A 121 0.71 9.54 -21.72
N ILE A 122 0.92 9.70 -20.43
CA ILE A 122 0.29 10.74 -19.61
C ILE A 122 0.88 12.12 -19.93
N THR A 123 2.21 12.21 -20.02
CA THR A 123 2.87 13.50 -20.31
C THR A 123 2.54 14.01 -21.71
N SER A 124 2.39 13.14 -22.70
CA SER A 124 1.97 13.54 -24.06
C SER A 124 0.54 14.10 -24.07
N VAL A 125 -0.37 13.49 -23.32
CA VAL A 125 -1.76 13.97 -23.19
C VAL A 125 -1.81 15.33 -22.49
N LEU A 126 -1.04 15.54 -21.42
CA LEU A 126 -0.93 16.83 -20.72
C LEU A 126 -0.31 17.92 -21.61
N ALA A 127 0.75 17.58 -22.34
CA ALA A 127 1.44 18.53 -23.24
C ALA A 127 0.54 18.99 -24.37
N LYS A 128 -0.23 18.07 -24.99
CA LYS A 128 -1.21 18.39 -26.04
C LYS A 128 -2.22 19.44 -25.59
N GLU A 129 -2.65 19.37 -24.34
CA GLU A 129 -3.65 20.27 -23.76
C GLU A 129 -3.01 21.45 -22.98
N LYS A 130 -1.71 21.63 -23.08
CA LYS A 130 -0.93 22.73 -22.47
C LYS A 130 -1.09 22.80 -20.93
N ILE A 131 -1.26 21.65 -20.29
CA ILE A 131 -1.30 21.54 -18.83
C ILE A 131 0.13 21.34 -18.34
N SER A 132 0.60 22.25 -17.49
CA SER A 132 1.93 22.18 -16.91
C SER A 132 2.01 21.10 -15.83
N TYR A 133 3.17 20.44 -15.73
CA TYR A 133 3.41 19.46 -14.67
C TYR A 133 4.85 19.53 -14.17
N SER A 134 5.07 19.10 -12.94
CA SER A 134 6.37 18.79 -12.37
C SER A 134 6.37 17.34 -11.93
N VAL A 135 7.52 16.68 -11.88
CA VAL A 135 7.61 15.24 -11.58
C VAL A 135 8.47 15.04 -10.35
N TYR A 136 7.94 14.30 -9.37
CA TYR A 136 8.69 13.70 -8.28
C TYR A 136 8.75 12.19 -8.53
N ASP A 137 9.92 11.70 -8.92
CA ASP A 137 10.16 10.32 -9.34
C ASP A 137 11.02 9.50 -8.36
N GLN A 138 11.26 10.04 -7.16
CA GLN A 138 12.14 9.41 -6.16
C GLN A 138 11.39 8.60 -5.10
N THR A 139 10.13 8.20 -5.38
CA THR A 139 9.38 7.39 -4.43
C THR A 139 10.01 6.00 -4.31
N SER A 140 10.36 5.60 -3.09
CA SER A 140 10.89 4.26 -2.81
C SER A 140 9.76 3.21 -2.70
N ALA A 141 10.09 1.92 -2.86
CA ALA A 141 9.15 0.81 -2.75
C ALA A 141 8.38 0.75 -1.41
N ASN A 142 8.87 1.40 -0.39
CA ASN A 142 8.16 1.66 0.87
C ASN A 142 8.36 3.15 1.14
N PRO A 143 7.40 4.02 0.77
CA PRO A 143 7.60 5.45 0.81
C PRO A 143 7.96 5.91 2.21
N THR A 144 8.97 6.76 2.28
CA THR A 144 9.52 7.26 3.53
C THR A 144 8.99 8.65 3.85
N VAL A 145 9.14 9.06 5.11
CA VAL A 145 8.89 10.47 5.52
C VAL A 145 9.68 11.42 4.62
N ARG A 146 10.93 11.09 4.30
CA ARG A 146 11.79 11.88 3.44
C ARG A 146 11.21 12.06 2.03
N ASN A 147 10.73 10.98 1.41
CA ASN A 147 10.08 11.07 0.08
C ASN A 147 8.91 12.06 0.09
N VAL A 148 8.09 12.03 1.13
CA VAL A 148 6.93 12.92 1.24
C VAL A 148 7.35 14.38 1.44
N GLU A 149 8.35 14.66 2.28
CA GLU A 149 8.81 16.02 2.52
C GLU A 149 9.57 16.61 1.30
N GLU A 150 10.34 15.80 0.56
CA GLU A 150 10.95 16.21 -0.71
C GLU A 150 9.88 16.55 -1.77
N ALA A 151 8.86 15.68 -1.89
CA ALA A 151 7.73 15.93 -2.80
C ALA A 151 6.93 17.18 -2.39
N LEU A 152 6.79 17.45 -1.07
CA LEU A 152 6.15 18.64 -0.55
C LEU A 152 6.92 19.92 -0.95
N ALA A 153 8.24 19.89 -0.78
CA ALA A 153 9.10 21.02 -1.18
C ALA A 153 8.96 21.32 -2.68
N LEU A 154 8.94 20.27 -3.53
CA LEU A 154 8.74 20.42 -4.95
C LEU A 154 7.35 20.95 -5.29
N TYR A 155 6.29 20.42 -4.66
CA TYR A 155 4.91 20.89 -4.86
C TYR A 155 4.76 22.38 -4.56
N GLN A 156 5.38 22.86 -3.47
CA GLN A 156 5.36 24.26 -3.06
C GLN A 156 6.18 25.13 -3.99
N LYS A 157 7.42 24.74 -4.30
CA LYS A 157 8.33 25.45 -5.21
C LYS A 157 7.71 25.67 -6.59
N GLU A 158 7.07 24.64 -7.10
CA GLU A 158 6.49 24.64 -8.44
C GLU A 158 5.04 25.17 -8.47
N HIS A 159 4.49 25.58 -7.33
CA HIS A 159 3.12 26.10 -7.20
C HIS A 159 2.06 25.17 -7.78
N CYS A 160 2.24 23.87 -7.65
CA CYS A 160 1.28 22.88 -8.10
C CYS A 160 -0.06 23.02 -7.35
N LYS A 161 -1.18 22.57 -7.97
CA LYS A 161 -2.53 22.71 -7.42
C LYS A 161 -3.26 21.37 -7.27
N ALA A 162 -2.73 20.31 -7.87
CA ALA A 162 -3.26 18.97 -7.78
C ALA A 162 -2.13 17.95 -7.76
N LEU A 163 -2.45 16.72 -7.41
CA LEU A 163 -1.56 15.58 -7.33
C LEU A 163 -2.04 14.50 -8.30
N LEU A 164 -1.11 13.94 -9.06
CA LEU A 164 -1.32 12.77 -9.89
C LEU A 164 -0.34 11.68 -9.45
N ALA A 165 -0.85 10.58 -8.89
CA ALA A 165 -0.04 9.44 -8.50
C ALA A 165 -0.02 8.42 -9.63
N ILE A 166 1.16 8.09 -10.17
CA ILE A 166 1.33 7.08 -11.23
C ILE A 166 2.23 5.98 -10.70
N GLY A 167 1.74 4.76 -10.66
CA GLY A 167 2.52 3.62 -10.19
C GLY A 167 1.72 2.60 -9.39
N GLY A 168 2.39 1.82 -8.60
CA GLY A 168 1.79 0.89 -7.64
C GLY A 168 1.37 1.58 -6.34
N GLY A 169 1.03 0.78 -5.32
CA GLY A 169 0.59 1.28 -4.01
C GLY A 169 1.56 2.28 -3.37
N SER A 170 2.88 2.11 -3.56
CA SER A 170 3.89 3.00 -2.97
C SER A 170 3.80 4.44 -3.48
N ALA A 171 3.66 4.63 -4.80
CA ALA A 171 3.48 5.96 -5.38
C ALA A 171 2.18 6.62 -4.89
N MET A 172 1.10 5.84 -4.81
CA MET A 172 -0.19 6.30 -4.30
C MET A 172 -0.14 6.69 -2.83
N ASP A 173 0.49 5.86 -2.00
CA ASP A 173 0.65 6.13 -0.56
C ASP A 173 1.50 7.37 -0.31
N CYS A 174 2.58 7.57 -1.10
CA CYS A 174 3.38 8.78 -1.07
C CYS A 174 2.53 10.01 -1.41
N ALA A 175 1.75 9.96 -2.48
CA ALA A 175 0.90 11.07 -2.92
C ALA A 175 -0.22 11.38 -1.91
N LYS A 176 -0.84 10.37 -1.29
CA LYS A 176 -1.83 10.54 -0.21
C LYS A 176 -1.23 11.22 1.01
N ALA A 177 -0.05 10.73 1.46
CA ALA A 177 0.65 11.31 2.59
C ALA A 177 1.12 12.75 2.30
N LEU A 178 1.55 13.03 1.06
CA LEU A 178 1.83 14.38 0.58
C LEU A 178 0.58 15.26 0.66
N GLY A 179 -0.57 14.76 0.19
CA GLY A 179 -1.85 15.46 0.31
C GLY A 179 -2.20 15.80 1.76
N ALA A 180 -1.99 14.85 2.68
CA ALA A 180 -2.18 15.07 4.12
C ALA A 180 -1.25 16.16 4.67
N ARG A 181 0.02 16.17 4.27
CA ARG A 181 0.98 17.20 4.68
C ARG A 181 0.62 18.58 4.15
N ILE A 182 0.15 18.67 2.91
CA ILE A 182 -0.33 19.94 2.31
C ILE A 182 -1.54 20.46 3.07
N ALA A 183 -2.49 19.57 3.41
CA ALA A 183 -3.71 19.93 4.14
C ALA A 183 -3.44 20.32 5.60
N CYS A 184 -2.38 19.77 6.21
CA CYS A 184 -2.02 20.00 7.60
C CYS A 184 -0.58 20.52 7.74
N PRO A 185 -0.25 21.74 7.29
CA PRO A 185 1.13 22.22 7.21
C PRO A 185 1.83 22.35 8.56
N LYS A 186 1.06 22.50 9.64
CA LYS A 186 1.59 22.61 11.02
C LYS A 186 1.86 21.27 11.68
N LYS A 187 1.41 20.14 11.11
CA LYS A 187 1.59 18.80 11.67
C LYS A 187 2.67 18.04 10.91
N THR A 188 3.52 17.31 11.60
CA THR A 188 4.42 16.34 11.00
C THR A 188 3.65 15.09 10.58
N LEU A 189 4.21 14.25 9.66
CA LEU A 189 3.60 12.96 9.31
C LEU A 189 3.41 12.05 10.53
N GLY A 190 4.34 12.08 11.49
CA GLY A 190 4.21 11.33 12.73
C GLY A 190 3.00 11.73 13.58
N GLN A 191 2.59 13.01 13.54
CA GLN A 191 1.40 13.51 14.23
C GLN A 191 0.09 13.20 13.46
N LEU A 192 0.19 12.88 12.18
CA LEU A 192 -0.92 12.44 11.33
C LEU A 192 -1.13 10.92 11.35
N LYS A 193 -0.27 10.18 12.03
CA LYS A 193 -0.35 8.73 12.21
C LYS A 193 -1.66 8.33 12.88
N GLY A 194 -2.30 7.28 12.37
CA GLY A 194 -3.53 6.72 12.94
C GLY A 194 -4.77 7.10 12.14
N THR A 195 -5.92 7.07 12.78
CA THR A 195 -7.23 7.21 12.13
C THR A 195 -7.82 8.58 12.39
N LEU A 196 -8.29 9.26 11.32
CA LEU A 196 -8.99 10.55 11.37
C LEU A 196 -8.17 11.69 12.02
N HIS A 197 -6.89 11.78 11.68
CA HIS A 197 -6.02 12.86 12.17
C HIS A 197 -5.78 13.97 11.14
N VAL A 198 -6.11 13.74 9.87
CA VAL A 198 -6.00 14.74 8.80
C VAL A 198 -7.22 15.66 8.82
N LEU A 199 -8.43 15.13 8.62
CA LEU A 199 -9.74 15.80 8.68
C LEU A 199 -9.91 17.03 7.77
N HIS A 200 -8.86 17.46 7.08
CA HIS A 200 -8.85 18.62 6.19
C HIS A 200 -8.82 18.16 4.74
N ARG A 201 -9.50 18.88 3.87
CA ARG A 201 -9.48 18.59 2.43
C ARG A 201 -8.05 18.64 1.89
N ILE A 202 -7.63 17.54 1.28
CA ILE A 202 -6.38 17.47 0.52
C ILE A 202 -6.57 18.10 -0.87
N PRO A 203 -5.49 18.50 -1.58
CA PRO A 203 -5.56 18.86 -3.00
C PRO A 203 -6.23 17.76 -3.82
N LEU A 204 -6.76 18.13 -4.99
CA LEU A 204 -7.27 17.13 -5.93
C LEU A 204 -6.21 16.06 -6.15
N LEU A 205 -6.54 14.82 -5.80
CA LEU A 205 -5.70 13.64 -5.99
C LEU A 205 -6.35 12.73 -7.03
N ILE A 206 -5.58 12.42 -8.07
CA ILE A 206 -5.93 11.47 -9.14
C ILE A 206 -4.94 10.31 -9.05
N ALA A 207 -5.45 9.08 -9.01
CA ALA A 207 -4.64 7.87 -8.98
C ALA A 207 -4.62 7.21 -10.36
N VAL A 208 -3.44 6.76 -10.79
CA VAL A 208 -3.23 6.01 -12.04
C VAL A 208 -2.46 4.73 -11.68
N PRO A 209 -3.18 3.66 -11.31
CA PRO A 209 -2.54 2.41 -10.95
C PRO A 209 -1.91 1.76 -12.18
N THR A 210 -0.67 1.28 -12.01
CA THR A 210 0.04 0.47 -13.02
C THR A 210 0.15 -0.99 -12.59
N THR A 211 -0.43 -1.35 -11.44
CA THR A 211 -0.51 -2.72 -10.92
C THR A 211 -1.95 -3.07 -10.59
N ALA A 212 -2.35 -4.32 -10.84
CA ALA A 212 -3.66 -4.84 -10.46
C ALA A 212 -3.51 -5.71 -9.20
N GLY A 213 -3.62 -5.12 -8.02
CA GLY A 213 -3.39 -5.85 -6.77
C GLY A 213 -3.77 -5.07 -5.53
N THR A 214 -3.04 -4.01 -5.21
CA THR A 214 -3.15 -3.29 -3.94
C THR A 214 -4.49 -2.57 -3.73
N GLY A 215 -5.18 -2.16 -4.81
CA GLY A 215 -6.41 -1.37 -4.70
C GLY A 215 -6.21 -0.01 -4.02
N SER A 216 -4.94 0.49 -3.94
CA SER A 216 -4.63 1.72 -3.20
C SER A 216 -5.37 2.94 -3.76
N GLU A 217 -5.78 2.92 -5.02
CA GLU A 217 -6.62 3.94 -5.66
C GLU A 217 -7.99 4.10 -5.01
N ASN A 218 -8.46 3.09 -4.29
CA ASN A 218 -9.78 3.09 -3.62
C ASN A 218 -9.68 3.08 -2.08
N THR A 219 -8.48 3.10 -1.51
CA THR A 219 -8.32 3.01 -0.05
C THR A 219 -8.17 4.37 0.61
N LEU A 220 -8.60 4.44 1.87
CA LEU A 220 -8.41 5.60 2.76
C LEU A 220 -7.06 5.59 3.46
N ALA A 221 -6.24 4.57 3.23
CA ALA A 221 -4.98 4.33 3.91
C ALA A 221 -3.77 4.81 3.09
N ALA A 222 -2.72 5.26 3.78
CA ALA A 222 -1.40 5.48 3.25
C ALA A 222 -0.35 4.94 4.24
N VAL A 223 0.49 4.02 3.78
CA VAL A 223 1.53 3.39 4.61
C VAL A 223 2.85 4.11 4.40
N ILE A 224 3.42 4.66 5.47
CA ILE A 224 4.66 5.42 5.43
C ILE A 224 5.70 4.79 6.36
N THR A 225 6.94 4.80 5.93
CA THR A 225 8.09 4.29 6.67
C THR A 225 8.84 5.45 7.32
N ASP A 226 8.95 5.44 8.64
CA ASP A 226 9.89 6.26 9.38
C ASP A 226 11.24 5.52 9.40
N SER A 227 12.17 5.95 8.54
CA SER A 227 13.48 5.30 8.40
C SER A 227 14.35 5.48 9.64
N GLU A 228 14.20 6.56 10.38
CA GLU A 228 14.96 6.84 11.60
C GLU A 228 14.55 5.89 12.73
N LYS A 229 13.22 5.70 12.90
CA LYS A 229 12.66 4.82 13.93
C LYS A 229 12.51 3.37 13.46
N LYS A 230 12.87 3.06 12.20
CA LYS A 230 12.66 1.74 11.57
C LYS A 230 11.24 1.21 11.78
N HIS A 231 10.25 2.08 11.66
CA HIS A 231 8.85 1.77 11.95
C HIS A 231 7.95 2.19 10.80
N LYS A 232 7.05 1.27 10.38
CA LYS A 232 5.98 1.59 9.44
C LYS A 232 4.73 2.00 10.22
N TYR A 233 4.04 3.01 9.73
CA TYR A 233 2.75 3.44 10.27
C TYR A 233 1.80 3.81 9.14
N VAL A 234 0.54 3.84 9.48
CA VAL A 234 -0.55 4.12 8.55
C VAL A 234 -1.20 5.45 8.90
N LEU A 235 -1.48 6.24 7.88
CA LEU A 235 -2.42 7.35 7.93
C LEU A 235 -3.74 6.83 7.38
N ASN A 236 -4.80 6.89 8.16
CA ASN A 236 -6.13 6.44 7.77
C ASN A 236 -7.11 7.61 7.87
N ASP A 237 -7.57 8.10 6.72
CA ASP A 237 -8.58 9.17 6.71
C ASP A 237 -9.36 9.13 5.40
N PHE A 238 -10.67 9.38 5.45
CA PHE A 238 -11.53 9.40 4.27
C PHE A 238 -11.13 10.46 3.24
N VAL A 239 -10.50 11.53 3.68
CA VAL A 239 -10.01 12.60 2.79
C VAL A 239 -8.85 12.15 1.91
N LEU A 240 -8.16 11.03 2.25
CA LEU A 240 -7.05 10.48 1.48
C LEU A 240 -7.50 9.63 0.28
N ILE A 241 -8.77 9.24 0.21
CA ILE A 241 -9.29 8.52 -0.94
C ILE A 241 -9.15 9.43 -2.17
N PRO A 242 -8.49 8.98 -3.25
CA PRO A 242 -8.39 9.75 -4.49
C PRO A 242 -9.76 10.20 -5.01
N ARG A 243 -9.83 11.36 -5.63
CA ARG A 243 -11.09 11.82 -6.21
C ARG A 243 -11.40 11.08 -7.49
N TYR A 244 -10.38 10.78 -8.28
CA TYR A 244 -10.46 10.07 -9.54
C TYR A 244 -9.45 8.93 -9.55
N ALA A 245 -9.80 7.83 -10.22
CA ALA A 245 -8.90 6.73 -10.53
C ALA A 245 -8.95 6.43 -12.03
N ILE A 246 -7.81 6.53 -12.72
CA ILE A 246 -7.69 6.20 -14.14
C ILE A 246 -7.29 4.74 -14.24
N LEU A 247 -8.23 3.87 -14.60
CA LEU A 247 -8.02 2.44 -14.76
C LEU A 247 -7.77 2.10 -16.24
N ASP A 248 -6.60 2.50 -16.73
CA ASP A 248 -6.18 2.26 -18.11
C ASP A 248 -5.36 0.96 -18.18
N ALA A 249 -5.96 -0.11 -18.68
CA ALA A 249 -5.35 -1.44 -18.72
C ALA A 249 -4.03 -1.48 -19.52
N GLU A 250 -3.84 -0.60 -20.50
CA GLU A 250 -2.60 -0.54 -21.29
C GLU A 250 -1.37 -0.26 -20.40
N LEU A 251 -1.54 0.47 -19.29
CA LEU A 251 -0.46 0.77 -18.35
C LEU A 251 0.02 -0.46 -17.56
N THR A 252 -0.71 -1.57 -17.63
CA THR A 252 -0.34 -2.81 -16.94
C THR A 252 0.32 -3.84 -17.88
N TYR A 253 0.28 -3.65 -19.20
CA TYR A 253 0.76 -4.65 -20.17
C TYR A 253 2.27 -4.88 -20.09
N SER A 254 3.04 -3.86 -19.75
CA SER A 254 4.51 -3.97 -19.63
C SER A 254 4.97 -4.48 -18.26
N LEU A 255 4.02 -4.82 -17.36
CA LEU A 255 4.38 -5.28 -16.01
C LEU A 255 5.10 -6.64 -16.09
N PRO A 256 6.28 -6.80 -15.46
CA PRO A 256 6.99 -8.08 -15.43
C PRO A 256 6.12 -9.21 -14.86
N PRO A 257 6.20 -10.44 -15.40
CA PRO A 257 5.34 -11.56 -14.97
C PRO A 257 5.37 -11.84 -13.48
N HIS A 258 6.53 -11.70 -12.83
CA HIS A 258 6.65 -11.92 -11.38
C HIS A 258 5.91 -10.84 -10.57
N LEU A 259 5.87 -9.59 -11.04
CA LEU A 259 5.08 -8.53 -10.40
C LEU A 259 3.59 -8.74 -10.60
N THR A 260 3.17 -9.17 -11.80
CA THR A 260 1.77 -9.55 -12.06
C THR A 260 1.33 -10.68 -11.13
N ALA A 261 2.16 -11.71 -10.96
CA ALA A 261 1.87 -12.82 -10.06
C ALA A 261 1.79 -12.38 -8.59
N THR A 262 2.75 -11.60 -8.12
CA THR A 262 2.77 -11.15 -6.71
C THR A 262 1.63 -10.20 -6.39
N THR A 263 1.31 -9.26 -7.27
CA THR A 263 0.19 -8.32 -7.06
C THR A 263 -1.17 -9.04 -7.19
N GLY A 264 -1.28 -10.04 -8.10
CA GLY A 264 -2.46 -10.89 -8.19
C GLY A 264 -2.69 -11.73 -6.94
N MET A 265 -1.63 -12.27 -6.33
CA MET A 265 -1.72 -12.97 -5.03
C MET A 265 -2.10 -12.05 -3.90
N ASP A 266 -1.64 -10.81 -3.92
CA ASP A 266 -2.05 -9.77 -2.96
C ASP A 266 -3.55 -9.48 -3.08
N ALA A 267 -4.05 -9.28 -4.30
CA ALA A 267 -5.48 -9.11 -4.55
C ALA A 267 -6.32 -10.30 -4.08
N LEU A 268 -5.85 -11.53 -4.34
CA LEU A 268 -6.51 -12.75 -3.87
C LEU A 268 -6.54 -12.81 -2.35
N THR A 269 -5.45 -12.44 -1.68
CA THR A 269 -5.36 -12.40 -0.22
C THR A 269 -6.37 -11.41 0.35
N HIS A 270 -6.44 -10.19 -0.21
CA HIS A 270 -7.42 -9.19 0.19
C HIS A 270 -8.87 -9.67 0.01
N ALA A 271 -9.17 -10.34 -1.11
CA ALA A 271 -10.50 -10.88 -1.37
C ALA A 271 -10.87 -11.98 -0.36
N VAL A 272 -9.95 -12.88 -0.06
CA VAL A 272 -10.15 -13.93 0.95
C VAL A 272 -10.31 -13.33 2.35
N GLU A 273 -9.50 -12.36 2.73
CA GLU A 273 -9.61 -11.68 4.02
C GLU A 273 -10.94 -10.94 4.16
N ALA A 274 -11.39 -10.25 3.11
CA ALA A 274 -12.69 -9.61 3.08
C ALA A 274 -13.84 -10.62 3.23
N TYR A 275 -13.76 -11.76 2.53
CA TYR A 275 -14.78 -12.81 2.58
C TYR A 275 -14.88 -13.50 3.96
N ILE A 276 -13.76 -13.76 4.61
CA ILE A 276 -13.72 -14.40 5.93
C ILE A 276 -13.85 -13.41 7.09
N GLY A 277 -13.71 -12.12 6.79
CA GLY A 277 -13.81 -11.04 7.78
C GLY A 277 -15.23 -10.94 8.36
N ARG A 278 -15.34 -10.85 9.69
CA ARG A 278 -16.66 -10.74 10.37
C ARG A 278 -17.15 -9.29 10.51
N SER A 279 -16.35 -8.34 10.12
CA SER A 279 -16.66 -6.90 10.21
C SER A 279 -17.22 -6.31 8.91
N THR A 280 -17.25 -7.11 7.85
CA THR A 280 -17.80 -6.74 6.54
C THR A 280 -19.20 -7.33 6.34
#